data_a9efd77bc41633d362118fc4fb1d034f
#
_entry.id   a9efd77bc41633d362118fc4fb1d034f
#
_cell.length_a   1.000
_cell.length_b   1.000
_cell.length_c   1.000
_cell.angle_alpha   90.00
_cell.angle_beta   90.00
_cell.angle_gamma   90.00
#
_symmetry.space_group_name_H-M   'P 1'
#
loop_
_entity.id
_entity.type
_entity.pdbx_description
1 polymer ?
#
loop_
_entity_poly.entity_id
_entity_poly.type
_entity_poly.pdbx_seq_one_letter_code
_entity_poly.pdbx_strand_id
1 'polypeptide(L)'
;MKKLKQLLGKSFKLVMFIVFTIIWSFCVYLIDGEWLYFFPLIVGDILFWETIPWQFWKKKEKKKKKPKSEIKSWFNAIIFAVIAATILRTFLIEAYTIPTSSMEKSLLVGDFLFVSKVSYGPRVPNTPISFPLVHHTLPLTKSTPAYLKWIQLDYHRMKGFGQIERNDCVVFNYPTDDLLYPERPVDKKENYIKRCVGLPGDVIEIKNSDLYVNGEPQTQTEKMKNQFRYFVKTDGTLFS
;
A
#
# COMPACT_ATOMS: atom_id res chain seq x y z
N MET A 1 -33.74 -31.43 -17.76
CA MET A 1 -32.33 -30.94 -17.78
C MET A 1 -32.20 -29.44 -18.10
N LYS A 2 -32.88 -28.86 -19.13
CA LYS A 2 -32.79 -27.42 -19.44
C LYS A 2 -33.25 -26.52 -18.28
N LYS A 3 -34.37 -26.81 -17.61
CA LYS A 3 -34.87 -26.04 -16.44
C LYS A 3 -33.89 -26.07 -15.26
N LEU A 4 -33.24 -27.21 -15.00
CA LEU A 4 -32.29 -27.34 -13.91
C LEU A 4 -31.00 -26.52 -14.17
N LYS A 5 -30.47 -26.52 -15.41
CA LYS A 5 -29.33 -25.66 -15.81
C LYS A 5 -29.67 -24.17 -15.74
N GLN A 6 -30.92 -23.81 -16.02
CA GLN A 6 -31.38 -22.42 -15.94
C GLN A 6 -31.55 -21.97 -14.49
N LEU A 7 -32.03 -22.84 -13.60
CA LEU A 7 -32.11 -22.59 -12.15
C LEU A 7 -30.72 -22.47 -11.50
N LEU A 8 -29.82 -23.41 -11.83
CA LEU A 8 -28.43 -23.37 -11.39
C LEU A 8 -27.71 -22.10 -11.86
N GLY A 9 -27.98 -21.66 -13.10
CA GLY A 9 -27.43 -20.41 -13.61
C GLY A 9 -27.95 -19.15 -12.89
N LYS A 10 -29.23 -19.14 -12.48
CA LYS A 10 -29.80 -18.05 -11.69
C LYS A 10 -29.24 -18.01 -10.25
N SER A 11 -29.18 -19.18 -9.61
CA SER A 11 -28.61 -19.29 -8.26
C SER A 11 -27.14 -18.89 -8.23
N PHE A 12 -26.35 -19.29 -9.23
CA PHE A 12 -24.94 -18.89 -9.36
C PHE A 12 -24.79 -17.37 -9.53
N LYS A 13 -25.61 -16.73 -10.38
CA LYS A 13 -25.61 -15.27 -10.56
C LYS A 13 -25.97 -14.56 -9.25
N LEU A 14 -26.95 -15.06 -8.50
CA LEU A 14 -27.33 -14.51 -7.22
C LEU A 14 -26.20 -14.57 -6.19
N VAL A 15 -25.55 -15.71 -6.06
CA VAL A 15 -24.39 -15.88 -5.15
C VAL A 15 -23.27 -14.93 -5.54
N MET A 16 -22.92 -14.85 -6.82
CA MET A 16 -21.89 -13.94 -7.30
C MET A 16 -22.24 -12.45 -7.04
N PHE A 17 -23.51 -12.11 -7.18
CA PHE A 17 -23.98 -10.73 -6.86
C PHE A 17 -23.90 -10.43 -5.38
N ILE A 18 -24.26 -11.37 -4.50
CA ILE A 18 -24.14 -11.21 -3.05
C ILE A 18 -22.66 -11.03 -2.65
N VAL A 19 -21.79 -11.88 -3.14
CA VAL A 19 -20.35 -11.80 -2.88
C VAL A 19 -19.80 -10.44 -3.37
N PHE A 20 -20.16 -10.04 -4.58
CA PHE A 20 -19.78 -8.73 -5.11
C PHE A 20 -20.26 -7.59 -4.21
N THR A 21 -21.54 -7.61 -3.77
CA THR A 21 -22.11 -6.56 -2.91
C THR A 21 -21.38 -6.48 -1.58
N ILE A 22 -21.03 -7.62 -0.96
CA ILE A 22 -20.29 -7.65 0.30
C ILE A 22 -18.89 -7.05 0.11
N ILE A 23 -18.16 -7.49 -0.92
CA ILE A 23 -16.82 -6.98 -1.21
C ILE A 23 -16.88 -5.48 -1.52
N TRP A 24 -17.84 -5.04 -2.34
CA TRP A 24 -18.03 -3.65 -2.69
C TRP A 24 -18.33 -2.79 -1.46
N SER A 25 -19.27 -3.22 -0.61
CA SER A 25 -19.63 -2.50 0.61
C SER A 25 -18.44 -2.38 1.56
N PHE A 26 -17.63 -3.42 1.66
CA PHE A 26 -16.39 -3.38 2.43
C PHE A 26 -15.38 -2.39 1.84
N CYS A 27 -15.20 -2.36 0.52
CA CYS A 27 -14.34 -1.37 -0.14
C CYS A 27 -14.84 0.07 0.07
N VAL A 28 -16.15 0.29 -0.04
CA VAL A 28 -16.76 1.61 0.20
C VAL A 28 -16.57 2.05 1.65
N TYR A 29 -16.71 1.14 2.60
CA TYR A 29 -16.43 1.40 4.02
C TYR A 29 -14.98 1.86 4.24
N LEU A 30 -14.00 1.25 3.54
CA LEU A 30 -12.58 1.64 3.65
C LEU A 30 -12.29 3.04 3.07
N ILE A 31 -13.08 3.47 2.08
CA ILE A 31 -12.85 4.74 1.36
C ILE A 31 -13.67 5.90 1.96
N ASP A 32 -14.57 5.63 2.93
CA ASP A 32 -15.56 6.58 3.47
C ASP A 32 -16.43 7.23 2.37
N GLY A 33 -16.68 6.50 1.28
CA GLY A 33 -17.42 6.98 0.11
C GLY A 33 -18.89 6.60 0.15
N GLU A 34 -19.70 7.14 1.08
CA GLU A 34 -21.10 6.72 1.32
C GLU A 34 -21.98 6.67 0.05
N TRP A 35 -21.79 7.61 -0.88
CA TRP A 35 -22.54 7.65 -2.14
C TRP A 35 -22.27 6.44 -3.06
N LEU A 36 -21.17 5.71 -2.87
CA LEU A 36 -20.83 4.52 -3.65
C LEU A 36 -21.64 3.28 -3.25
N TYR A 37 -22.35 3.29 -2.11
CA TYR A 37 -23.24 2.20 -1.73
C TYR A 37 -24.41 1.98 -2.70
N PHE A 38 -24.72 2.97 -3.55
CA PHE A 38 -25.74 2.81 -4.60
C PHE A 38 -25.29 1.97 -5.78
N PHE A 39 -23.96 1.77 -5.96
CA PHE A 39 -23.46 1.05 -7.12
C PHE A 39 -23.94 -0.41 -7.26
N PRO A 40 -24.07 -1.21 -6.20
CA PRO A 40 -24.67 -2.54 -6.28
C PRO A 40 -26.10 -2.55 -6.83
N LEU A 41 -26.89 -1.50 -6.63
CA LEU A 41 -28.22 -1.40 -7.21
C LEU A 41 -28.18 -1.33 -8.74
N ILE A 42 -27.21 -0.59 -9.29
CA ILE A 42 -26.99 -0.53 -10.74
C ILE A 42 -26.60 -1.90 -11.28
N VAL A 43 -25.70 -2.59 -10.60
CA VAL A 43 -25.28 -3.96 -10.98
C VAL A 43 -26.44 -4.95 -10.84
N GLY A 44 -27.27 -4.80 -9.82
CA GLY A 44 -28.48 -5.60 -9.62
C GLY A 44 -29.50 -5.38 -10.74
N ASP A 45 -29.69 -4.15 -11.19
CA ASP A 45 -30.56 -3.84 -12.32
C ASP A 45 -30.07 -4.51 -13.60
N ILE A 46 -28.77 -4.44 -13.90
CA ILE A 46 -28.17 -5.06 -15.09
C ILE A 46 -28.29 -6.59 -15.07
N LEU A 47 -28.22 -7.23 -13.90
CA LEU A 47 -28.18 -8.68 -13.78
C LEU A 47 -29.55 -9.36 -13.63
N PHE A 48 -30.51 -8.67 -12.98
CA PHE A 48 -31.78 -9.27 -12.55
C PHE A 48 -33.03 -8.50 -13.00
N TRP A 49 -33.02 -7.17 -12.87
CA TRP A 49 -34.25 -6.39 -13.06
C TRP A 49 -34.40 -5.88 -14.50
N GLU A 50 -33.31 -5.59 -15.19
CA GLU A 50 -33.29 -5.06 -16.56
C GLU A 50 -34.28 -3.89 -16.77
N THR A 51 -34.52 -3.08 -15.70
CA THR A 51 -35.46 -2.00 -15.71
C THR A 51 -34.99 -0.84 -16.58
N ILE A 52 -33.65 -0.60 -16.55
CA ILE A 52 -33.01 0.42 -17.36
C ILE A 52 -32.37 -0.25 -18.58
N PRO A 53 -32.65 0.19 -19.81
CA PRO A 53 -32.04 -0.37 -21.02
C PRO A 53 -30.57 0.02 -21.15
N TRP A 54 -29.69 -0.64 -20.36
CA TRP A 54 -28.23 -0.45 -20.41
C TRP A 54 -27.59 -0.92 -21.71
N GLN A 55 -28.43 -1.26 -22.74
CA GLN A 55 -27.98 -1.90 -23.99
C GLN A 55 -27.31 -0.97 -24.98
N PHE A 56 -27.22 0.34 -24.69
CA PHE A 56 -26.49 1.29 -25.54
C PHE A 56 -25.03 0.93 -25.78
N TRP A 57 -24.48 -0.04 -24.99
CA TRP A 57 -23.11 -0.55 -25.12
C TRP A 57 -23.04 -1.92 -25.82
N LYS A 58 -24.18 -2.54 -26.17
CA LYS A 58 -24.14 -3.81 -26.93
C LYS A 58 -23.65 -3.55 -28.34
N LYS A 59 -22.37 -3.76 -28.58
CA LYS A 59 -21.85 -3.87 -29.94
C LYS A 59 -22.55 -5.02 -30.64
N LYS A 60 -23.04 -4.73 -31.88
CA LYS A 60 -23.56 -5.70 -32.85
C LYS A 60 -22.78 -7.00 -32.84
N GLU A 61 -23.48 -8.11 -33.10
CA GLU A 61 -23.02 -9.50 -33.11
C GLU A 61 -21.52 -9.74 -33.26
N LYS A 62 -20.95 -10.47 -32.31
CA LYS A 62 -19.53 -10.86 -32.35
C LYS A 62 -19.29 -11.77 -33.55
N LYS A 63 -18.85 -11.22 -34.70
CA LYS A 63 -18.15 -12.01 -35.72
C LYS A 63 -17.15 -12.92 -34.99
N LYS A 64 -17.12 -14.22 -35.35
CA LYS A 64 -16.18 -15.22 -34.79
C LYS A 64 -14.81 -14.57 -34.63
N LYS A 65 -14.37 -14.38 -33.39
CA LYS A 65 -13.08 -13.73 -33.11
C LYS A 65 -12.01 -14.61 -33.71
N LYS A 66 -11.26 -14.07 -34.68
CA LYS A 66 -10.01 -14.70 -35.14
C LYS A 66 -9.15 -15.01 -33.91
N PRO A 67 -8.44 -16.14 -33.87
CA PRO A 67 -7.55 -16.44 -32.77
C PRO A 67 -6.63 -15.25 -32.53
N LYS A 68 -6.52 -14.79 -31.28
CA LYS A 68 -5.65 -13.67 -30.94
C LYS A 68 -4.22 -14.12 -31.28
N SER A 69 -3.45 -13.25 -31.99
CA SER A 69 -2.03 -13.48 -32.15
C SER A 69 -1.38 -13.74 -30.77
N GLU A 70 -0.49 -14.73 -30.69
CA GLU A 70 0.23 -15.06 -29.46
C GLU A 70 0.92 -13.85 -28.85
N ILE A 71 1.57 -13.04 -29.67
CA ILE A 71 2.22 -11.79 -29.28
C ILE A 71 1.23 -10.85 -28.56
N LYS A 72 0.00 -10.69 -29.09
CA LYS A 72 -1.03 -9.86 -28.47
C LYS A 72 -1.49 -10.44 -27.13
N SER A 73 -1.50 -11.76 -27.01
CA SER A 73 -1.85 -12.45 -25.75
C SER A 73 -0.78 -12.20 -24.69
N TRP A 74 0.48 -12.33 -25.05
CA TRP A 74 1.63 -12.03 -24.19
C TRP A 74 1.62 -10.57 -23.72
N PHE A 75 1.42 -9.63 -24.63
CA PHE A 75 1.38 -8.21 -24.30
C PHE A 75 0.24 -7.87 -23.32
N ASN A 76 -0.94 -8.45 -23.53
CA ASN A 76 -2.06 -8.27 -22.60
C ASN A 76 -1.77 -8.88 -21.21
N ALA A 77 -1.08 -10.02 -21.14
CA ALA A 77 -0.69 -10.65 -19.89
C ALA A 77 0.32 -9.78 -19.11
N ILE A 78 1.31 -9.21 -19.81
CA ILE A 78 2.30 -8.30 -19.20
C ILE A 78 1.61 -7.06 -18.66
N ILE A 79 0.74 -6.40 -19.45
CA ILE A 79 -0.01 -5.22 -18.98
C ILE A 79 -0.83 -5.57 -17.73
N PHE A 80 -1.56 -6.68 -17.76
CA PHE A 80 -2.34 -7.13 -16.61
C PHE A 80 -1.45 -7.34 -15.38
N ALA A 81 -0.32 -8.03 -15.54
CA ALA A 81 0.62 -8.29 -14.45
C ALA A 81 1.17 -7.00 -13.84
N VAL A 82 1.56 -6.03 -14.68
CA VAL A 82 2.07 -4.72 -14.21
C VAL A 82 0.99 -3.95 -13.45
N ILE A 83 -0.24 -3.91 -13.95
CA ILE A 83 -1.36 -3.25 -13.27
C ILE A 83 -1.64 -3.94 -11.92
N ALA A 84 -1.77 -5.26 -11.92
CA ALA A 84 -2.03 -6.03 -10.70
C ALA A 84 -0.92 -5.84 -9.66
N ALA A 85 0.34 -5.93 -10.06
CA ALA A 85 1.49 -5.71 -9.18
C ALA A 85 1.52 -4.27 -8.62
N THR A 86 1.18 -3.28 -9.43
CA THR A 86 1.10 -1.88 -8.99
C THR A 86 0.01 -1.69 -7.94
N ILE A 87 -1.17 -2.26 -8.14
CA ILE A 87 -2.27 -2.20 -7.16
C ILE A 87 -1.87 -2.89 -5.85
N LEU A 88 -1.32 -4.12 -5.92
CA LEU A 88 -0.85 -4.86 -4.76
C LEU A 88 0.18 -4.06 -3.97
N ARG A 89 1.21 -3.53 -4.66
CA ARG A 89 2.26 -2.74 -4.04
C ARG A 89 1.74 -1.44 -3.43
N THR A 90 0.78 -0.79 -4.06
CA THR A 90 0.24 0.48 -3.59
C THR A 90 -0.65 0.31 -2.37
N PHE A 91 -1.53 -0.70 -2.34
CA PHE A 91 -2.60 -0.77 -1.35
C PHE A 91 -2.49 -1.93 -0.35
N LEU A 92 -1.76 -3.00 -0.66
CA LEU A 92 -1.75 -4.19 0.19
C LEU A 92 -0.41 -4.42 0.88
N ILE A 93 0.63 -4.74 0.11
CA ILE A 93 1.95 -5.12 0.65
C ILE A 93 3.07 -4.58 -0.22
N GLU A 94 4.17 -4.22 0.41
CA GLU A 94 5.39 -3.81 -0.29
C GLU A 94 6.61 -4.49 0.32
N ALA A 95 7.50 -4.98 -0.55
CA ALA A 95 8.73 -5.63 -0.13
C ALA A 95 9.86 -4.60 0.05
N TYR A 96 10.62 -4.75 1.13
CA TYR A 96 11.79 -3.94 1.45
C TYR A 96 12.97 -4.79 1.89
N THR A 97 14.16 -4.23 1.74
CA THR A 97 15.40 -4.79 2.29
C THR A 97 15.92 -3.83 3.35
N ILE A 98 16.44 -4.36 4.46
CA ILE A 98 17.01 -3.58 5.56
C ILE A 98 18.45 -3.19 5.21
N PRO A 99 18.76 -1.89 5.00
CA PRO A 99 20.10 -1.46 4.64
C PRO A 99 20.99 -1.08 5.85
N THR A 100 20.41 -0.85 7.03
CA THR A 100 21.12 -0.29 8.19
C THR A 100 20.79 -1.04 9.47
N SER A 101 21.71 -1.00 10.44
CA SER A 101 21.59 -1.67 11.73
C SER A 101 20.72 -0.94 12.78
N SER A 102 20.01 0.13 12.40
CA SER A 102 19.24 0.94 13.36
C SER A 102 18.07 0.22 14.04
N MET A 103 17.71 -0.97 13.56
CA MET A 103 16.71 -1.87 14.16
C MET A 103 17.35 -3.20 14.61
N GLU A 104 18.66 -3.17 14.93
CA GLU A 104 19.45 -4.34 15.28
C GLU A 104 18.77 -5.20 16.36
N LYS A 105 18.94 -6.52 16.25
CA LYS A 105 18.29 -7.58 17.02
C LYS A 105 16.80 -7.79 16.68
N SER A 106 16.08 -6.77 16.20
CA SER A 106 14.72 -6.92 15.68
C SER A 106 14.72 -7.22 14.18
N LEU A 107 15.51 -6.47 13.43
CA LEU A 107 15.67 -6.57 11.98
C LEU A 107 17.17 -6.42 11.67
N LEU A 108 17.73 -7.37 10.94
CA LEU A 108 19.15 -7.39 10.62
C LEU A 108 19.41 -6.78 9.23
N VAL A 109 20.60 -6.27 9.04
CA VAL A 109 21.04 -5.78 7.73
C VAL A 109 21.01 -6.94 6.72
N GLY A 110 20.36 -6.71 5.58
CA GLY A 110 20.16 -7.72 4.55
C GLY A 110 18.84 -8.50 4.65
N ASP A 111 18.08 -8.35 5.73
CA ASP A 111 16.76 -8.98 5.83
C ASP A 111 15.80 -8.44 4.75
N PHE A 112 15.02 -9.36 4.18
CA PHE A 112 13.89 -9.04 3.31
C PHE A 112 12.60 -9.12 4.11
N LEU A 113 11.77 -8.10 4.01
CA LEU A 113 10.51 -8.06 4.72
C LEU A 113 9.36 -7.55 3.84
N PHE A 114 8.16 -8.00 4.17
CA PHE A 114 6.93 -7.48 3.59
C PHE A 114 6.26 -6.54 4.58
N VAL A 115 6.01 -5.31 4.13
CA VAL A 115 5.29 -4.31 4.92
C VAL A 115 3.83 -4.34 4.54
N SER A 116 2.98 -4.61 5.54
CA SER A 116 1.53 -4.55 5.39
C SER A 116 1.06 -3.09 5.37
N LYS A 117 0.37 -2.70 4.31
CA LYS A 117 -0.24 -1.36 4.22
C LYS A 117 -1.65 -1.34 4.80
N VAL A 118 -2.30 -2.49 4.86
CA VAL A 118 -3.68 -2.61 5.36
C VAL A 118 -3.76 -2.57 6.89
N SER A 119 -2.68 -2.83 7.60
CA SER A 119 -2.67 -2.81 9.07
C SER A 119 -3.09 -1.44 9.62
N TYR A 120 -2.49 -0.36 9.13
CA TYR A 120 -2.82 1.02 9.55
C TYR A 120 -3.58 1.80 8.48
N GLY A 121 -4.07 1.11 7.46
CA GLY A 121 -4.74 1.68 6.30
C GLY A 121 -3.78 2.15 5.20
N PRO A 122 -4.03 1.71 3.97
CA PRO A 122 -3.24 2.14 2.83
C PRO A 122 -3.47 3.63 2.54
N ARG A 123 -2.42 4.30 2.08
CA ARG A 123 -2.52 5.68 1.64
C ARG A 123 -2.80 5.75 0.14
N VAL A 124 -3.75 6.59 -0.25
CA VAL A 124 -3.94 6.96 -1.65
C VAL A 124 -2.69 7.72 -2.12
N PRO A 125 -2.08 7.35 -3.26
CA PRO A 125 -0.91 8.07 -3.76
C PRO A 125 -1.21 9.54 -4.02
N ASN A 126 -0.38 10.43 -3.48
CA ASN A 126 -0.48 11.86 -3.79
C ASN A 126 -0.18 12.13 -5.26
N THR A 127 0.71 11.33 -5.89
CA THR A 127 1.04 11.39 -7.31
C THR A 127 0.47 10.17 -8.06
N PRO A 128 -0.82 10.19 -8.46
CA PRO A 128 -1.49 9.03 -9.06
C PRO A 128 -0.90 8.64 -10.41
N ILE A 129 -0.33 9.59 -11.15
CA ILE A 129 0.33 9.33 -12.42
C ILE A 129 1.82 9.17 -12.19
N SER A 130 2.23 7.92 -12.01
CA SER A 130 3.61 7.53 -11.79
C SER A 130 3.98 6.34 -12.67
N PHE A 131 5.27 6.22 -13.01
CA PHE A 131 5.75 5.06 -13.73
C PHE A 131 5.59 3.80 -12.85
N PRO A 132 4.94 2.74 -13.36
CA PRO A 132 4.66 1.54 -12.57
C PRO A 132 5.92 0.93 -11.96
N LEU A 133 5.82 0.47 -10.72
CA LEU A 133 6.88 -0.23 -9.96
C LEU A 133 8.13 0.59 -9.67
N VAL A 134 8.18 1.85 -10.07
CA VAL A 134 9.30 2.77 -9.79
C VAL A 134 8.90 3.71 -8.65
N HIS A 135 9.84 3.96 -7.72
CA HIS A 135 9.54 4.79 -6.55
C HIS A 135 9.60 6.28 -6.87
N HIS A 136 10.76 6.85 -7.12
CA HIS A 136 10.91 8.30 -7.33
C HIS A 136 11.65 8.71 -8.61
N THR A 137 12.64 7.93 -9.09
CA THR A 137 13.49 8.30 -10.22
C THR A 137 13.47 7.20 -11.28
N LEU A 138 13.34 7.57 -12.54
CA LEU A 138 13.33 6.62 -13.64
C LEU A 138 14.65 5.83 -13.72
N PRO A 139 14.59 4.51 -13.96
CA PRO A 139 15.78 3.70 -14.21
C PRO A 139 16.62 4.31 -15.35
N LEU A 140 17.92 4.16 -15.25
CA LEU A 140 18.90 4.67 -16.23
C LEU A 140 19.02 6.20 -16.29
N THR A 141 18.27 6.95 -15.49
CA THR A 141 18.42 8.40 -15.35
C THR A 141 18.94 8.77 -13.97
N LYS A 142 19.69 9.88 -13.85
CA LYS A 142 20.23 10.32 -12.56
C LYS A 142 19.23 11.15 -11.73
N SER A 143 18.30 11.85 -12.40
CA SER A 143 17.46 12.86 -11.74
C SER A 143 16.04 12.98 -12.30
N THR A 144 15.69 12.24 -13.37
CA THR A 144 14.36 12.37 -13.99
C THR A 144 13.29 11.75 -13.10
N PRO A 145 12.29 12.52 -12.63
CA PRO A 145 11.20 11.99 -11.82
C PRO A 145 10.40 10.92 -12.55
N ALA A 146 10.03 9.86 -11.85
CA ALA A 146 9.17 8.78 -12.36
C ALA A 146 7.67 9.08 -12.20
N TYR A 147 7.31 10.34 -11.91
CA TYR A 147 5.94 10.78 -11.64
C TYR A 147 5.69 12.18 -12.22
N LEU A 148 4.42 12.50 -12.46
CA LEU A 148 4.01 13.82 -12.92
C LEU A 148 3.70 14.72 -11.72
N LYS A 149 4.34 15.90 -11.65
CA LYS A 149 4.19 16.84 -10.53
C LYS A 149 2.91 17.68 -10.61
N TRP A 150 2.30 17.81 -11.79
CA TRP A 150 1.18 18.72 -12.03
C TRP A 150 -0.19 18.16 -11.62
N ILE A 151 -0.29 16.84 -11.35
CA ILE A 151 -1.47 16.23 -10.75
C ILE A 151 -1.05 15.67 -9.40
N GLN A 152 -1.46 16.35 -8.34
CA GLN A 152 -1.26 15.92 -6.97
C GLN A 152 -2.61 15.90 -6.23
N LEU A 153 -2.86 14.82 -5.51
CA LEU A 153 -4.03 14.67 -4.66
C LEU A 153 -3.66 15.03 -3.23
N ASP A 154 -4.64 15.48 -2.46
CA ASP A 154 -4.47 15.71 -1.04
C ASP A 154 -4.17 14.41 -0.30
N TYR A 155 -3.57 14.54 0.90
CA TYR A 155 -3.29 13.38 1.73
C TYR A 155 -4.59 12.70 2.15
N HIS A 156 -4.74 11.43 1.76
CA HIS A 156 -5.84 10.60 2.19
C HIS A 156 -5.35 9.20 2.57
N ARG A 157 -5.71 8.75 3.78
CA ARG A 157 -5.44 7.41 4.27
C ARG A 157 -6.76 6.67 4.48
N MET A 158 -6.88 5.50 3.88
CA MET A 158 -8.02 4.63 4.07
C MET A 158 -8.01 4.04 5.48
N LYS A 159 -9.13 3.52 5.95
CA LYS A 159 -9.22 2.83 7.24
C LYS A 159 -8.36 1.57 7.22
N GLY A 160 -7.65 1.32 8.31
CA GLY A 160 -6.89 0.11 8.56
C GLY A 160 -7.62 -0.88 9.44
N PHE A 161 -7.02 -2.06 9.63
CA PHE A 161 -7.55 -3.10 10.52
C PHE A 161 -7.08 -2.96 11.97
N GLY A 162 -6.03 -2.18 12.21
CA GLY A 162 -5.43 -1.97 13.52
C GLY A 162 -5.04 -0.53 13.76
N GLN A 163 -4.62 -0.26 14.98
CA GLN A 163 -4.04 1.00 15.41
C GLN A 163 -2.57 0.81 15.72
N ILE A 164 -1.80 1.90 15.67
CA ILE A 164 -0.39 1.88 16.04
C ILE A 164 -0.29 1.73 17.56
N GLU A 165 0.53 0.78 18.00
CA GLU A 165 0.81 0.54 19.40
C GLU A 165 2.28 0.87 19.72
N ARG A 166 2.59 1.03 21.02
CA ARG A 166 3.98 1.19 21.46
C ARG A 166 4.75 -0.09 21.16
N ASN A 167 5.99 0.07 20.71
CA ASN A 167 6.91 -0.97 20.26
C ASN A 167 6.63 -1.56 18.88
N ASP A 168 5.61 -1.11 18.15
CA ASP A 168 5.42 -1.50 16.75
C ASP A 168 6.60 -1.07 15.87
N CYS A 169 6.95 -1.92 14.92
CA CYS A 169 7.87 -1.56 13.85
C CYS A 169 7.08 -0.89 12.73
N VAL A 170 7.22 0.43 12.60
CA VAL A 170 6.46 1.22 11.62
C VAL A 170 7.34 1.70 10.48
N VAL A 171 6.80 1.62 9.27
CA VAL A 171 7.41 2.21 8.07
C VAL A 171 6.73 3.55 7.78
N PHE A 172 7.53 4.59 7.58
CA PHE A 172 7.05 5.93 7.30
C PHE A 172 7.96 6.65 6.31
N ASN A 173 7.43 7.68 5.67
CA ASN A 173 8.23 8.53 4.79
C ASN A 173 9.12 9.45 5.62
N TYR A 174 10.40 9.54 5.27
CA TYR A 174 11.40 10.30 6.01
C TYR A 174 11.10 11.81 5.96
N PRO A 175 10.84 12.47 7.09
CA PRO A 175 10.38 13.86 7.08
C PRO A 175 11.46 14.85 6.64
N THR A 176 12.74 14.60 6.97
CA THR A 176 13.85 15.47 6.60
C THR A 176 14.36 15.27 5.16
N ASP A 177 13.72 14.43 4.37
CA ASP A 177 13.99 14.30 2.93
C ASP A 177 13.79 15.64 2.19
N ASP A 178 12.98 16.54 2.75
CA ASP A 178 12.77 17.90 2.24
C ASP A 178 14.02 18.77 2.25
N LEU A 179 15.00 18.49 3.11
CA LEU A 179 16.27 19.21 3.12
C LEU A 179 17.11 18.90 1.88
N LEU A 180 17.01 17.70 1.36
CA LEU A 180 17.75 17.24 0.19
C LEU A 180 16.94 17.40 -1.09
N TYR A 181 15.64 17.20 -1.00
CA TYR A 181 14.71 17.19 -2.13
C TYR A 181 13.39 17.92 -1.81
N PRO A 182 13.42 19.26 -1.66
CA PRO A 182 12.28 20.05 -1.15
C PRO A 182 11.00 19.94 -2.00
N GLU A 183 11.13 19.58 -3.27
CA GLU A 183 9.99 19.45 -4.17
C GLU A 183 9.46 18.02 -4.28
N ARG A 184 9.98 17.07 -3.50
CA ARG A 184 9.56 15.67 -3.59
C ARG A 184 8.25 15.47 -2.84
N PRO A 185 7.17 15.00 -3.51
CA PRO A 185 5.90 14.67 -2.84
C PRO A 185 6.08 13.63 -1.73
N VAL A 186 5.23 13.68 -0.72
CA VAL A 186 5.35 12.81 0.48
C VAL A 186 5.38 11.33 0.12
N ASP A 187 4.58 10.89 -0.87
CA ASP A 187 4.53 9.50 -1.32
C ASP A 187 5.78 9.06 -2.13
N LYS A 188 6.69 9.98 -2.42
CA LYS A 188 7.94 9.75 -3.14
C LYS A 188 9.19 9.93 -2.27
N LYS A 189 9.02 10.31 -1.01
CA LYS A 189 10.12 10.40 -0.04
C LYS A 189 10.64 9.03 0.34
N GLU A 190 11.88 8.96 0.83
CA GLU A 190 12.49 7.73 1.29
C GLU A 190 11.67 7.07 2.40
N ASN A 191 11.62 5.75 2.40
CA ASN A 191 10.91 4.98 3.41
C ASN A 191 11.88 4.53 4.50
N TYR A 192 11.58 4.90 5.73
CA TYR A 192 12.34 4.49 6.92
C TYR A 192 11.50 3.56 7.77
N ILE A 193 12.17 2.61 8.44
CA ILE A 193 11.57 1.75 9.45
C ILE A 193 12.17 2.08 10.81
N LYS A 194 11.31 2.35 11.79
CA LYS A 194 11.69 2.60 13.19
C LYS A 194 10.66 2.01 14.12
N ARG A 195 11.05 1.88 15.39
CA ARG A 195 10.16 1.44 16.45
C ARG A 195 9.34 2.62 16.95
N CYS A 196 8.03 2.45 17.09
CA CYS A 196 7.13 3.43 17.69
C CYS A 196 7.32 3.39 19.21
N VAL A 197 7.98 4.37 19.77
CA VAL A 197 8.27 4.41 21.22
C VAL A 197 7.27 5.21 22.02
N GLY A 198 6.50 6.09 21.38
CA GLY A 198 5.45 6.88 22.01
C GLY A 198 4.27 7.12 21.10
N LEU A 199 3.11 7.30 21.69
CA LEU A 199 1.85 7.60 21.03
C LEU A 199 1.45 9.06 21.27
N PRO A 200 0.49 9.61 20.51
CA PRO A 200 -0.03 10.95 20.75
C PRO A 200 -0.49 11.13 22.19
N GLY A 201 0.02 12.17 22.87
CA GLY A 201 -0.24 12.46 24.28
C GLY A 201 0.80 11.89 25.26
N ASP A 202 1.71 11.02 24.81
CA ASP A 202 2.79 10.54 25.66
C ASP A 202 3.87 11.60 25.89
N VAL A 203 4.41 11.62 27.10
CA VAL A 203 5.59 12.39 27.48
C VAL A 203 6.82 11.50 27.30
N ILE A 204 7.73 11.90 26.43
CA ILE A 204 8.96 11.16 26.13
C ILE A 204 10.15 11.88 26.74
N GLU A 205 10.95 11.19 27.53
CA GLU A 205 12.18 11.67 28.13
C GLU A 205 13.34 10.73 27.88
N ILE A 206 14.55 11.27 27.72
CA ILE A 206 15.78 10.47 27.64
C ILE A 206 16.66 10.90 28.81
N LYS A 207 16.92 9.99 29.74
CA LYS A 207 17.76 10.21 30.93
C LYS A 207 18.94 9.22 30.88
N ASN A 208 20.17 9.71 30.86
CA ASN A 208 21.37 8.88 30.78
C ASN A 208 21.36 7.85 29.64
N SER A 209 20.83 8.21 28.48
CA SER A 209 20.63 7.36 27.31
C SER A 209 19.52 6.31 27.43
N ASP A 210 18.78 6.27 28.55
CA ASP A 210 17.62 5.44 28.73
C ASP A 210 16.34 6.20 28.40
N LEU A 211 15.42 5.53 27.71
CA LEU A 211 14.14 6.09 27.30
C LEU A 211 13.07 5.88 28.38
N TYR A 212 12.37 6.96 28.71
CA TYR A 212 11.24 6.98 29.62
C TYR A 212 9.99 7.42 28.85
N VAL A 213 8.87 6.79 29.12
CA VAL A 213 7.56 7.14 28.58
C VAL A 213 6.60 7.37 29.74
N ASN A 214 6.05 8.56 29.85
CA ASN A 214 5.16 8.98 30.96
C ASN A 214 5.79 8.81 32.35
N GLY A 215 7.09 9.02 32.47
CA GLY A 215 7.85 8.88 33.70
C GLY A 215 8.35 7.47 34.03
N GLU A 216 7.88 6.45 33.28
CA GLU A 216 8.30 5.07 33.47
C GLU A 216 9.38 4.67 32.44
N PRO A 217 10.38 3.88 32.83
CA PRO A 217 11.38 3.39 31.89
C PRO A 217 10.72 2.49 30.84
N GLN A 218 11.13 2.68 29.57
CA GLN A 218 10.61 1.84 28.50
C GLN A 218 10.99 0.38 28.72
N THR A 219 9.98 -0.50 28.69
CA THR A 219 10.20 -1.94 28.76
C THR A 219 10.89 -2.40 27.47
N GLN A 220 12.12 -2.88 27.60
CA GLN A 220 12.86 -3.47 26.50
C GLN A 220 12.43 -4.93 26.33
N THR A 221 12.10 -5.32 25.10
CA THR A 221 11.88 -6.74 24.76
C THR A 221 13.22 -7.40 24.41
N GLU A 222 13.29 -8.73 24.48
CA GLU A 222 14.49 -9.50 24.10
C GLU A 222 15.00 -9.21 22.68
N LYS A 223 14.09 -8.76 21.81
CA LYS A 223 14.39 -8.40 20.42
C LYS A 223 14.75 -6.92 20.23
N MET A 224 15.08 -6.21 21.29
CA MET A 224 15.54 -4.82 21.24
C MET A 224 17.00 -4.72 21.64
N LYS A 225 17.72 -3.83 20.97
CA LYS A 225 19.09 -3.46 21.35
C LYS A 225 19.28 -1.97 21.09
N ASN A 226 19.54 -1.22 22.15
CA ASN A 226 19.84 0.19 22.05
C ASN A 226 21.28 0.39 21.59
N GLN A 227 21.49 1.40 20.76
CA GLN A 227 22.81 1.83 20.33
C GLN A 227 23.23 3.03 21.20
N PHE A 228 24.41 2.94 21.79
CA PHE A 228 24.97 3.98 22.64
C PHE A 228 26.17 4.66 21.96
N ARG A 229 26.46 5.86 22.35
CA ARG A 229 27.69 6.56 21.96
C ARG A 229 28.77 6.22 22.98
N TYR A 230 29.97 5.90 22.47
CA TYR A 230 31.14 5.63 23.28
C TYR A 230 32.26 6.57 22.90
N PHE A 231 33.04 7.01 23.91
CA PHE A 231 34.33 7.65 23.69
C PHE A 231 35.37 6.56 23.60
N VAL A 232 36.04 6.46 22.45
CA VAL A 232 37.08 5.48 22.23
C VAL A 232 38.41 6.21 22.13
N LYS A 233 39.36 5.90 23.03
CA LYS A 233 40.72 6.38 22.91
C LYS A 233 41.47 5.41 22.01
N THR A 234 41.99 5.91 20.89
CA THR A 234 42.80 5.14 19.95
C THR A 234 44.28 5.50 20.08
N ASP A 235 45.13 4.69 19.52
CA ASP A 235 46.59 4.92 19.34
C ASP A 235 46.92 5.82 18.13
N GLY A 236 45.93 6.47 17.55
CA GLY A 236 46.02 7.26 16.33
C GLY A 236 45.44 6.57 15.10
N THR A 237 44.98 5.32 15.21
CA THR A 237 44.28 4.61 14.14
C THR A 237 42.88 5.18 13.94
N LEU A 238 42.56 5.53 12.71
CA LEU A 238 41.22 5.98 12.34
C LEU A 238 40.31 4.75 12.08
N PHE A 239 39.13 4.74 12.69
CA PHE A 239 38.09 3.76 12.35
C PHE A 239 37.44 4.19 11.04
N SER A 240 37.37 3.28 10.07
CA SER A 240 36.64 3.48 8.80
C SER A 240 35.23 2.92 8.86
#